data_f350158d006e5d9d21bdd69335959375
#
_entry.id   f350158d006e5d9d21bdd69335959375
#
_cell.length_a   1.000
_cell.length_b   1.000
_cell.length_c   1.000
_cell.angle_alpha   90.00
_cell.angle_beta   90.00
_cell.angle_gamma   90.00
#
_symmetry.space_group_name_H-M   'P 1'
#
loop_
_entity.id
_entity.type
_entity.pdbx_description
1 polymer ?
#
loop_
_entity_poly.entity_id
_entity_poly.type
_entity_poly.pdbx_seq_one_letter_code
_entity_poly.pdbx_strand_id
1 'polypeptide(L)'
;MGTIFNLFGLLCIIALLGHRRTDRDLLGDKIINNQIANQPNTQKTKRLNPKQLLEIAKSQIGVREASGNNDGYEVEQYLAYTGNKKGEPWCAAFVSWVFGQAGFKQPRTAWSPSLFPKASLVPLGKPATVFGIYFPDKGRIAHAGIVEKQKDNWLYTIEGNTNIEGSREGDGVYRKMRHIKTIKYYADWINMEGGRK
;
A
#
# COMPACT_ATOMS: atom_id res chain seq x y z
N MET A 1 -72.32 4.78 -10.75
CA MET A 1 -72.01 3.35 -10.61
C MET A 1 -70.68 3.24 -9.95
N GLY A 2 -70.50 3.16 -8.71
CA GLY A 2 -71.05 2.37 -7.61
C GLY A 2 -70.35 1.04 -7.51
N THR A 3 -69.32 0.89 -6.71
CA THR A 3 -69.21 -0.30 -5.87
C THR A 3 -68.13 -0.10 -4.79
N ILE A 4 -68.63 -0.13 -3.60
CA ILE A 4 -67.96 -0.18 -2.32
C ILE A 4 -67.55 -1.63 -2.07
N PHE A 5 -66.32 -1.91 -1.61
CA PHE A 5 -66.01 -3.18 -0.94
C PHE A 5 -65.17 -2.96 0.29
N ASN A 6 -65.73 -3.29 1.30
CA ASN A 6 -65.69 -3.59 2.69
C ASN A 6 -64.33 -3.91 3.32
N LEU A 7 -64.19 -3.29 4.42
CA LEU A 7 -63.25 -3.47 5.54
C LEU A 7 -63.49 -4.82 6.26
N PHE A 8 -62.44 -5.62 6.39
CA PHE A 8 -62.40 -6.66 7.42
C PHE A 8 -61.11 -6.50 8.22
N GLY A 9 -61.27 -6.00 9.42
CA GLY A 9 -60.21 -5.95 10.40
C GLY A 9 -59.95 -7.36 10.97
N LEU A 10 -58.69 -7.71 11.01
CA LEU A 10 -58.19 -8.88 11.78
C LEU A 10 -57.37 -8.39 12.95
N LEU A 11 -58.00 -8.44 14.12
CA LEU A 11 -57.39 -8.13 15.42
C LEU A 11 -56.47 -9.32 15.80
N CYS A 12 -55.16 -9.19 15.64
CA CYS A 12 -54.20 -10.15 16.18
C CYS A 12 -53.91 -9.78 17.65
N ILE A 13 -54.45 -10.53 18.55
CA ILE A 13 -54.11 -10.51 20.00
C ILE A 13 -52.76 -11.20 20.13
N ILE A 14 -51.69 -10.43 20.33
CA ILE A 14 -50.37 -10.98 20.68
C ILE A 14 -50.37 -11.24 22.18
N ALA A 15 -50.49 -12.51 22.57
CA ALA A 15 -50.28 -12.95 23.92
C ALA A 15 -48.79 -12.83 24.28
N LEU A 16 -48.45 -11.88 25.14
CA LEU A 16 -47.11 -11.75 25.72
C LEU A 16 -46.91 -12.88 26.75
N LEU A 17 -46.41 -14.02 26.30
CA LEU A 17 -45.84 -15.05 27.17
C LEU A 17 -44.48 -14.57 27.67
N GLY A 18 -44.44 -13.96 28.84
CA GLY A 18 -43.22 -13.62 29.55
C GLY A 18 -42.43 -14.88 29.90
N HIS A 19 -41.43 -15.25 29.10
CA HIS A 19 -40.45 -16.26 29.48
C HIS A 19 -39.59 -15.70 30.61
N ARG A 20 -39.80 -16.20 31.84
CA ARG A 20 -38.86 -15.96 32.93
C ARG A 20 -37.58 -16.74 32.62
N ARG A 21 -36.46 -16.02 32.38
CA ARG A 21 -35.13 -16.61 32.28
C ARG A 21 -34.83 -17.40 33.56
N THR A 22 -34.36 -18.60 33.39
CA THR A 22 -33.98 -19.47 34.52
C THR A 22 -32.56 -19.12 34.97
N ASP A 23 -32.20 -19.41 36.23
CA ASP A 23 -30.84 -19.18 36.75
C ASP A 23 -29.74 -19.90 35.94
N ARG A 24 -30.09 -20.97 35.21
CA ARG A 24 -29.20 -21.66 34.28
C ARG A 24 -28.82 -20.81 33.07
N ASP A 25 -29.78 -20.02 32.54
CA ASP A 25 -29.52 -19.15 31.40
C ASP A 25 -28.58 -18.01 31.79
N LEU A 26 -28.71 -17.49 33.01
CA LEU A 26 -27.83 -16.44 33.55
C LEU A 26 -26.40 -16.95 33.85
N LEU A 27 -26.26 -18.24 34.22
CA LEU A 27 -24.94 -18.84 34.42
C LEU A 27 -24.24 -19.09 33.08
N GLY A 28 -24.96 -19.52 32.04
CA GLY A 28 -24.46 -19.70 30.68
C GLY A 28 -23.90 -18.40 30.08
N ASP A 29 -24.69 -17.33 30.21
CA ASP A 29 -24.29 -16.00 29.74
C ASP A 29 -23.05 -15.45 30.48
N LYS A 30 -22.91 -15.72 31.79
CA LYS A 30 -21.71 -15.33 32.55
C LYS A 30 -20.46 -16.12 32.16
N ILE A 31 -20.58 -17.42 31.85
CA ILE A 31 -19.45 -18.25 31.44
C ILE A 31 -18.99 -17.84 30.03
N ILE A 32 -19.92 -17.60 29.11
CA ILE A 32 -19.61 -17.16 27.76
C ILE A 32 -18.94 -15.78 27.77
N ASN A 33 -19.45 -14.82 28.54
CA ASN A 33 -18.87 -13.49 28.64
C ASN A 33 -17.48 -13.50 29.32
N ASN A 34 -17.23 -14.37 30.29
CA ASN A 34 -15.87 -14.52 30.87
C ASN A 34 -14.87 -15.19 29.92
N GLN A 35 -15.33 -16.09 29.06
CA GLN A 35 -14.43 -16.68 28.03
C GLN A 35 -14.10 -15.68 26.91
N ILE A 36 -15.01 -14.78 26.55
CA ILE A 36 -14.78 -13.72 25.59
C ILE A 36 -13.84 -12.64 26.15
N ALA A 37 -13.98 -12.31 27.45
CA ALA A 37 -13.13 -11.32 28.13
C ALA A 37 -11.67 -11.78 28.32
N ASN A 38 -11.43 -13.10 28.37
CA ASN A 38 -10.10 -13.69 28.56
C ASN A 38 -9.41 -14.16 27.25
N GLN A 39 -9.99 -13.89 26.11
CA GLN A 39 -9.24 -13.99 24.86
C GLN A 39 -8.20 -12.86 24.86
N PRO A 40 -6.89 -13.14 24.88
CA PRO A 40 -5.91 -12.08 24.65
C PRO A 40 -6.25 -11.47 23.31
N ASN A 41 -6.59 -10.19 23.30
CA ASN A 41 -6.78 -9.40 22.08
C ASN A 41 -5.46 -9.35 21.34
N THR A 42 -5.08 -10.44 20.70
CA THR A 42 -3.99 -10.54 19.79
C THR A 42 -4.41 -9.89 18.45
N GLN A 43 -4.79 -8.62 18.51
CA GLN A 43 -4.47 -7.75 17.41
C GLN A 43 -2.94 -7.67 17.38
N LYS A 44 -2.33 -8.73 16.83
CA LYS A 44 -0.94 -8.74 16.41
C LYS A 44 -0.84 -7.54 15.47
N THR A 45 -0.38 -6.41 16.00
CA THR A 45 -0.03 -5.24 15.18
C THR A 45 0.78 -5.80 14.04
N LYS A 46 0.20 -5.81 12.83
CA LYS A 46 0.80 -6.39 11.63
C LYS A 46 2.11 -5.64 11.44
N ARG A 47 3.23 -6.22 11.93
CA ARG A 47 4.55 -5.62 11.75
C ARG A 47 4.72 -5.45 10.26
N LEU A 48 4.82 -4.21 9.87
CA LEU A 48 5.09 -3.83 8.48
C LEU A 48 6.35 -4.58 8.05
N ASN A 49 6.25 -5.42 7.02
CA ASN A 49 7.25 -6.42 6.70
C ASN A 49 7.95 -6.08 5.37
N PRO A 50 9.28 -5.86 5.38
CA PRO A 50 10.06 -5.64 4.16
C PRO A 50 9.85 -6.72 3.09
N LYS A 51 9.67 -7.97 3.49
CA LYS A 51 9.40 -9.08 2.57
C LYS A 51 8.07 -8.90 1.83
N GLN A 52 7.01 -8.52 2.55
CA GLN A 52 5.70 -8.27 1.94
C GLN A 52 5.77 -7.11 0.94
N LEU A 53 6.47 -6.02 1.27
CA LEU A 53 6.69 -4.89 0.37
C LEU A 53 7.37 -5.34 -0.93
N LEU A 54 8.42 -6.16 -0.82
CA LEU A 54 9.11 -6.68 -2.01
C LEU A 54 8.24 -7.62 -2.85
N GLU A 55 7.40 -8.46 -2.24
CA GLU A 55 6.48 -9.31 -3.00
C GLU A 55 5.44 -8.47 -3.76
N ILE A 56 4.93 -7.39 -3.16
CA ILE A 56 4.05 -6.44 -3.86
C ILE A 56 4.78 -5.78 -5.02
N ALA A 57 6.00 -5.27 -4.82
CA ALA A 57 6.77 -4.67 -5.90
C ALA A 57 7.03 -5.67 -7.04
N LYS A 58 7.41 -6.91 -6.71
CA LYS A 58 7.64 -7.99 -7.69
C LYS A 58 6.39 -8.34 -8.50
N SER A 59 5.22 -8.36 -7.87
CA SER A 59 3.96 -8.68 -8.56
C SER A 59 3.61 -7.66 -9.64
N GLN A 60 4.21 -6.47 -9.61
CA GLN A 60 3.99 -5.43 -10.61
C GLN A 60 4.96 -5.52 -11.80
N ILE A 61 6.00 -6.36 -11.73
CA ILE A 61 6.94 -6.53 -12.86
C ILE A 61 6.18 -7.04 -14.07
N GLY A 62 6.31 -6.33 -15.19
CA GLY A 62 5.60 -6.63 -16.42
C GLY A 62 4.41 -5.71 -16.71
N VAL A 63 3.98 -4.88 -15.74
CA VAL A 63 3.03 -3.79 -16.03
C VAL A 63 3.63 -2.87 -17.09
N ARG A 64 2.79 -2.45 -18.05
CA ARG A 64 3.17 -1.57 -19.17
C ARG A 64 2.17 -0.43 -19.28
N GLU A 65 2.66 0.69 -19.77
CA GLU A 65 1.80 1.77 -20.24
C GLU A 65 0.94 1.30 -21.43
N ALA A 66 -0.27 1.79 -21.53
CA ALA A 66 -1.18 1.40 -22.60
C ALA A 66 -0.77 2.01 -23.94
N SER A 67 -0.30 3.25 -23.94
CA SER A 67 0.07 3.97 -25.16
C SER A 67 1.48 4.57 -25.15
N GLY A 68 2.25 4.37 -24.08
CA GLY A 68 3.56 4.98 -23.88
C GLY A 68 3.51 6.45 -23.45
N ASN A 69 2.35 6.90 -22.92
CA ASN A 69 2.12 8.28 -22.48
C ASN A 69 1.76 8.37 -20.99
N ASN A 70 2.43 7.60 -20.13
CA ASN A 70 2.19 7.52 -18.69
C ASN A 70 0.71 7.18 -18.38
N ASP A 71 0.19 6.13 -19.01
CA ASP A 71 -1.20 5.74 -19.00
C ASP A 71 -1.39 4.22 -18.85
N GLY A 72 -2.65 3.79 -18.73
CA GLY A 72 -3.03 2.40 -18.51
C GLY A 72 -3.52 2.17 -17.10
N TYR A 73 -4.32 1.12 -16.95
CA TYR A 73 -5.08 0.87 -15.71
C TYR A 73 -4.19 0.87 -14.46
N GLU A 74 -3.12 0.10 -14.44
CA GLU A 74 -2.23 -0.02 -13.27
C GLU A 74 -1.44 1.26 -13.04
N VAL A 75 -0.93 1.90 -14.11
CA VAL A 75 -0.18 3.16 -14.03
C VAL A 75 -1.06 4.27 -13.45
N GLU A 76 -2.32 4.35 -13.87
CA GLU A 76 -3.29 5.31 -13.36
C GLU A 76 -3.63 5.05 -11.88
N GLN A 77 -3.61 3.78 -11.41
CA GLN A 77 -3.73 3.46 -9.98
C GLN A 77 -2.54 3.99 -9.15
N TYR A 78 -1.31 3.87 -9.68
CA TYR A 78 -0.14 4.42 -9.00
C TYR A 78 -0.22 5.94 -8.90
N LEU A 79 -0.58 6.62 -9.99
CA LEU A 79 -0.77 8.06 -10.05
C LEU A 79 -1.88 8.52 -9.10
N ALA A 80 -3.06 7.89 -9.16
CA ALA A 80 -4.20 8.23 -8.32
C ALA A 80 -3.88 8.10 -6.82
N TYR A 81 -3.06 7.11 -6.42
CA TYR A 81 -2.64 6.94 -5.03
C TYR A 81 -1.94 8.19 -4.47
N THR A 82 -1.22 8.92 -5.30
CA THR A 82 -0.50 10.15 -4.94
C THR A 82 -1.27 11.43 -5.27
N GLY A 83 -2.48 11.33 -5.82
CA GLY A 83 -3.31 12.46 -6.25
C GLY A 83 -2.90 13.04 -7.61
N ASN A 84 -2.11 12.31 -8.38
CA ASN A 84 -1.65 12.69 -9.70
C ASN A 84 -2.58 12.20 -10.80
N LYS A 85 -2.43 12.77 -12.00
CA LYS A 85 -3.27 12.47 -13.16
C LYS A 85 -2.52 11.64 -14.19
N LYS A 86 -3.28 10.94 -15.03
CA LYS A 86 -2.78 10.33 -16.26
C LYS A 86 -1.87 11.29 -17.04
N GLY A 87 -0.78 10.76 -17.58
CA GLY A 87 0.19 11.54 -18.36
C GLY A 87 1.36 12.10 -17.55
N GLU A 88 1.31 12.02 -16.21
CA GLU A 88 2.40 12.50 -15.35
C GLU A 88 3.46 11.41 -15.11
N PRO A 89 4.75 11.79 -14.88
CA PRO A 89 5.80 10.82 -14.52
C PRO A 89 5.44 10.07 -13.22
N TRP A 90 5.64 8.76 -13.18
CA TRP A 90 5.08 7.93 -12.13
C TRP A 90 6.08 7.04 -11.37
N CYS A 91 7.40 7.22 -11.51
CA CYS A 91 8.36 6.39 -10.77
C CYS A 91 8.20 6.53 -9.23
N ALA A 92 8.02 7.76 -8.72
CA ALA A 92 7.81 7.99 -7.30
C ALA A 92 6.38 7.62 -6.85
N ALA A 93 5.39 7.77 -7.72
CA ALA A 93 4.02 7.31 -7.49
C ALA A 93 3.96 5.78 -7.34
N PHE A 94 4.68 5.03 -8.19
CA PHE A 94 4.84 3.58 -8.07
C PHE A 94 5.44 3.17 -6.72
N VAL A 95 6.58 3.78 -6.32
CA VAL A 95 7.19 3.53 -5.01
C VAL A 95 6.18 3.77 -3.89
N SER A 96 5.51 4.92 -3.90
CA SER A 96 4.51 5.30 -2.89
C SER A 96 3.34 4.32 -2.83
N TRP A 97 2.84 3.89 -3.98
CA TRP A 97 1.76 2.92 -4.08
C TRP A 97 2.18 1.56 -3.48
N VAL A 98 3.37 1.06 -3.79
CA VAL A 98 3.89 -0.21 -3.24
C VAL A 98 3.96 -0.15 -1.71
N PHE A 99 4.46 0.95 -1.14
CA PHE A 99 4.48 1.16 0.30
C PHE A 99 3.05 1.18 0.88
N GLY A 100 2.12 1.88 0.23
CA GLY A 100 0.72 1.93 0.63
C GLY A 100 0.05 0.56 0.65
N GLN A 101 0.26 -0.26 -0.40
CA GLN A 101 -0.25 -1.63 -0.46
C GLN A 101 0.36 -2.54 0.62
N ALA A 102 1.59 -2.27 1.03
CA ALA A 102 2.24 -2.97 2.15
C ALA A 102 1.74 -2.49 3.53
N GLY A 103 0.88 -1.47 3.59
CA GLY A 103 0.28 -0.94 4.81
C GLY A 103 1.03 0.24 5.44
N PHE A 104 2.03 0.80 4.74
CA PHE A 104 2.73 1.99 5.21
C PHE A 104 1.95 3.26 4.83
N LYS A 105 1.88 4.24 5.75
CA LYS A 105 1.24 5.53 5.46
C LYS A 105 2.11 6.43 4.58
N GLN A 106 3.43 6.24 4.65
CA GLN A 106 4.44 7.00 3.92
C GLN A 106 5.47 6.04 3.28
N PRO A 107 6.14 6.41 2.16
CA PRO A 107 5.97 7.69 1.44
C PRO A 107 4.65 7.76 0.68
N ARG A 108 4.16 8.97 0.43
CA ARG A 108 2.99 9.23 -0.42
C ARG A 108 3.21 10.49 -1.26
N THR A 109 3.97 10.33 -2.34
CA THR A 109 4.37 11.43 -3.23
C THR A 109 4.66 10.92 -4.64
N ALA A 110 4.38 11.73 -5.66
CA ALA A 110 4.86 11.52 -7.03
C ALA A 110 6.14 12.33 -7.33
N TRP A 111 6.59 13.19 -6.40
CA TRP A 111 7.79 13.99 -6.55
C TRP A 111 9.01 13.24 -6.04
N SER A 112 9.88 12.76 -6.95
CA SER A 112 11.03 11.92 -6.61
C SER A 112 11.94 12.49 -5.51
N PRO A 113 12.26 13.81 -5.44
CA PRO A 113 13.07 14.35 -4.35
C PRO A 113 12.43 14.17 -2.96
N SER A 114 11.10 14.20 -2.87
CA SER A 114 10.39 14.02 -1.59
C SER A 114 10.47 12.60 -1.02
N LEU A 115 10.97 11.64 -1.79
CA LEU A 115 11.26 10.29 -1.27
C LEU A 115 12.51 10.24 -0.38
N PHE A 116 13.28 11.34 -0.28
CA PHE A 116 14.58 11.39 0.40
C PHE A 116 14.65 12.50 1.46
N PRO A 117 13.68 12.58 2.40
CA PRO A 117 13.79 13.50 3.52
C PRO A 117 14.99 13.11 4.39
N LYS A 118 15.69 14.11 4.94
CA LYS A 118 16.93 13.90 5.72
C LYS A 118 16.82 12.80 6.79
N ALA A 119 15.66 12.71 7.44
CA ALA A 119 15.41 11.73 8.49
C ALA A 119 15.32 10.26 8.00
N SER A 120 15.08 10.02 6.70
CA SER A 120 15.01 8.68 6.12
C SER A 120 16.31 8.22 5.49
N LEU A 121 17.29 9.11 5.32
CA LEU A 121 18.52 8.78 4.60
C LEU A 121 19.35 7.73 5.34
N VAL A 122 19.81 6.76 4.57
CA VAL A 122 20.73 5.71 5.04
C VAL A 122 21.93 5.59 4.11
N PRO A 123 23.10 5.14 4.60
CA PRO A 123 24.34 5.12 3.80
C PRO A 123 24.35 4.00 2.76
N LEU A 124 23.56 2.94 2.92
CA LEU A 124 23.61 1.74 2.08
C LEU A 124 22.20 1.28 1.70
N GLY A 125 22.08 0.76 0.47
CA GLY A 125 20.88 0.10 -0.01
C GLY A 125 20.72 -1.29 0.61
N LYS A 126 19.60 -1.50 1.29
CA LYS A 126 19.17 -2.81 1.81
C LYS A 126 17.86 -3.22 1.11
N PRO A 127 17.46 -4.49 1.15
CA PRO A 127 16.15 -4.90 0.64
C PRO A 127 15.03 -4.02 1.19
N ALA A 128 14.14 -3.56 0.30
CA ALA A 128 13.03 -2.65 0.56
C ALA A 128 13.40 -1.18 0.88
N THR A 129 14.67 -0.77 0.79
CA THR A 129 15.01 0.66 0.76
C THR A 129 14.67 1.27 -0.61
N VAL A 130 14.36 2.56 -0.61
CA VAL A 130 14.19 3.37 -1.83
C VAL A 130 15.55 3.92 -2.23
N PHE A 131 15.88 3.84 -3.51
CA PHE A 131 17.07 4.49 -4.07
C PHE A 131 16.70 5.65 -4.99
N GLY A 132 17.58 6.63 -5.12
CA GLY A 132 17.40 7.80 -5.98
C GLY A 132 18.59 8.08 -6.88
N ILE A 133 18.31 8.38 -8.15
CA ILE A 133 19.28 8.77 -9.16
C ILE A 133 19.17 10.28 -9.38
N TYR A 134 20.32 10.96 -9.24
CA TYR A 134 20.43 12.38 -9.53
C TYR A 134 20.65 12.61 -11.02
N PHE A 135 19.90 13.52 -11.62
CA PHE A 135 20.03 13.94 -13.00
C PHE A 135 20.59 15.36 -13.03
N PRO A 136 21.85 15.54 -13.48
CA PRO A 136 22.49 16.86 -13.48
C PRO A 136 21.75 17.91 -14.28
N ASP A 137 21.20 17.55 -15.44
CA ASP A 137 20.41 18.43 -16.30
C ASP A 137 19.09 18.88 -15.68
N LYS A 138 18.57 18.11 -14.69
CA LYS A 138 17.36 18.46 -13.91
C LYS A 138 17.68 19.06 -12.54
N GLY A 139 18.95 19.06 -12.12
CA GLY A 139 19.40 19.58 -10.83
C GLY A 139 18.81 18.88 -9.62
N ARG A 140 18.27 17.66 -9.76
CA ARG A 140 17.52 16.96 -8.70
C ARG A 140 17.55 15.44 -8.86
N ILE A 141 17.08 14.72 -7.84
CA ILE A 141 16.67 13.32 -7.99
C ILE A 141 15.49 13.29 -8.98
N ALA A 142 15.67 12.63 -10.10
CA ALA A 142 14.63 12.55 -11.14
C ALA A 142 14.18 11.12 -11.45
N HIS A 143 14.78 10.11 -10.82
CA HIS A 143 14.31 8.74 -10.86
C HIS A 143 14.49 8.07 -9.50
N ALA A 144 13.58 7.14 -9.17
CA ALA A 144 13.59 6.36 -7.95
C ALA A 144 13.01 4.96 -8.19
N GLY A 145 13.39 4.02 -7.32
CA GLY A 145 12.84 2.67 -7.30
C GLY A 145 13.15 1.99 -5.97
N ILE A 146 12.86 0.69 -5.88
CA ILE A 146 12.99 -0.10 -4.67
C ILE A 146 14.14 -1.10 -4.84
N VAL A 147 15.02 -1.17 -3.84
CA VAL A 147 16.11 -2.16 -3.81
C VAL A 147 15.53 -3.53 -3.48
N GLU A 148 15.72 -4.51 -4.37
CA GLU A 148 15.38 -5.90 -4.11
C GLU A 148 16.49 -6.61 -3.34
N LYS A 149 17.72 -6.46 -3.77
CA LYS A 149 18.94 -6.97 -3.13
C LYS A 149 20.17 -6.24 -3.64
N GLN A 150 21.28 -6.36 -2.91
CA GLN A 150 22.61 -5.96 -3.37
C GLN A 150 23.52 -7.20 -3.44
N LYS A 151 24.35 -7.25 -4.48
CA LYS A 151 25.46 -8.19 -4.61
C LYS A 151 26.66 -7.41 -5.10
N ASP A 152 27.71 -7.40 -4.33
CA ASP A 152 28.92 -6.61 -4.58
C ASP A 152 28.58 -5.12 -4.83
N ASN A 153 29.02 -4.57 -5.94
CA ASN A 153 28.74 -3.19 -6.35
C ASN A 153 27.45 -3.02 -7.17
N TRP A 154 26.60 -4.05 -7.21
CA TRP A 154 25.39 -4.05 -8.01
C TRP A 154 24.13 -4.17 -7.16
N LEU A 155 23.17 -3.30 -7.42
CA LEU A 155 21.81 -3.37 -6.91
C LEU A 155 20.91 -4.06 -7.93
N TYR A 156 20.14 -5.01 -7.47
CA TYR A 156 18.96 -5.48 -8.18
C TYR A 156 17.78 -4.68 -7.68
N THR A 157 17.04 -4.06 -8.57
CA THR A 157 16.02 -3.07 -8.25
C THR A 157 14.71 -3.39 -8.95
N ILE A 158 13.58 -2.89 -8.41
CA ILE A 158 12.29 -2.89 -9.07
C ILE A 158 11.88 -1.44 -9.26
N GLU A 159 11.62 -1.07 -10.50
CA GLU A 159 11.46 0.31 -10.92
C GLU A 159 10.23 0.48 -11.80
N GLY A 160 9.40 1.47 -11.48
CA GLY A 160 8.33 1.94 -12.34
C GLY A 160 8.76 3.15 -13.19
N ASN A 161 8.05 3.43 -14.27
CA ASN A 161 8.36 4.48 -15.22
C ASN A 161 9.81 4.40 -15.72
N THR A 162 10.20 3.21 -16.14
CA THR A 162 11.51 2.89 -16.70
C THR A 162 11.34 1.95 -17.90
N ASN A 163 12.41 1.67 -18.62
CA ASN A 163 12.42 0.77 -19.78
C ASN A 163 13.66 -0.14 -19.78
N ILE A 164 13.74 -1.06 -20.73
CA ILE A 164 14.90 -1.95 -20.91
C ILE A 164 16.08 -1.20 -21.50
N GLU A 165 15.83 -0.33 -22.48
CA GLU A 165 16.86 0.29 -23.34
C GLU A 165 17.62 1.43 -22.66
N GLY A 166 17.15 1.90 -21.48
CA GLY A 166 17.82 2.96 -20.72
C GLY A 166 17.52 4.38 -21.21
N SER A 167 16.51 4.57 -22.08
CA SER A 167 16.01 5.89 -22.44
C SER A 167 15.41 6.60 -21.22
N ARG A 168 15.15 7.92 -21.34
CA ARG A 168 14.54 8.71 -20.28
C ARG A 168 13.03 8.50 -20.16
N GLU A 169 12.41 8.07 -21.24
CA GLU A 169 10.99 7.75 -21.28
C GLU A 169 10.80 6.30 -20.81
N GLY A 170 10.16 6.13 -19.69
CA GLY A 170 9.81 4.83 -19.15
C GLY A 170 8.51 4.34 -19.76
N ASP A 171 8.35 3.04 -19.89
CA ASP A 171 7.14 2.42 -20.45
C ASP A 171 6.53 1.36 -19.53
N GLY A 172 7.13 1.11 -18.36
CA GLY A 172 6.61 0.06 -17.49
C GLY A 172 7.34 -0.15 -16.18
N VAL A 173 7.03 -1.28 -15.54
CA VAL A 173 7.69 -1.77 -14.33
C VAL A 173 8.65 -2.89 -14.69
N TYR A 174 9.91 -2.71 -14.30
CA TYR A 174 10.97 -3.66 -14.60
C TYR A 174 11.86 -3.98 -13.42
N ARG A 175 12.44 -5.20 -13.44
CA ARG A 175 13.64 -5.48 -12.65
C ARG A 175 14.84 -4.94 -13.40
N LYS A 176 15.65 -4.13 -12.73
CA LYS A 176 16.88 -3.53 -13.30
C LYS A 176 18.09 -3.94 -12.47
N MET A 177 19.26 -3.71 -13.02
CA MET A 177 20.55 -3.81 -12.34
C MET A 177 21.24 -2.45 -12.41
N ARG A 178 21.59 -1.89 -11.26
CA ARG A 178 22.21 -0.56 -11.13
C ARG A 178 23.54 -0.69 -10.40
N HIS A 179 24.58 -0.03 -10.92
CA HIS A 179 25.84 0.07 -10.18
C HIS A 179 25.69 1.10 -9.04
N ILE A 180 26.19 0.79 -7.82
CA ILE A 180 26.02 1.64 -6.63
C ILE A 180 26.51 3.09 -6.85
N LYS A 181 27.53 3.31 -7.71
CA LYS A 181 28.04 4.65 -8.05
C LYS A 181 27.01 5.55 -8.77
N THR A 182 25.94 4.97 -9.34
CA THR A 182 24.88 5.74 -10.00
C THR A 182 23.82 6.22 -9.02
N ILE A 183 23.85 5.75 -7.78
CA ILE A 183 22.87 6.08 -6.76
C ILE A 183 23.35 7.28 -5.93
N LYS A 184 22.50 8.29 -5.83
CA LYS A 184 22.79 9.49 -5.04
C LYS A 184 22.36 9.33 -3.58
N TYR A 185 21.18 8.75 -3.34
CA TYR A 185 20.61 8.58 -2.01
C TYR A 185 19.92 7.23 -1.86
N TYR A 186 19.91 6.73 -0.62
CA TYR A 186 19.04 5.67 -0.15
C TYR A 186 18.16 6.19 0.97
N ALA A 187 16.90 5.74 1.04
CA ALA A 187 15.95 6.08 2.08
C ALA A 187 15.30 4.81 2.66
N ASP A 188 15.25 4.71 3.99
CA ASP A 188 14.60 3.63 4.73
C ASP A 188 13.31 4.17 5.38
N TRP A 189 12.21 4.00 4.72
CA TRP A 189 10.89 4.40 5.19
C TRP A 189 10.29 3.43 6.21
N ILE A 190 10.75 2.19 6.23
CA ILE A 190 10.22 1.14 7.11
C ILE A 190 10.57 1.47 8.56
N ASN A 191 11.82 1.83 8.82
CA ASN A 191 12.28 2.14 10.16
C ASN A 191 11.83 3.51 10.65
N MET A 192 11.47 4.43 9.75
CA MET A 192 10.89 5.73 10.12
C MET A 192 9.52 5.59 10.81
N GLU A 193 8.64 4.70 10.31
CA GLU A 193 7.32 4.48 10.91
C GLU A 193 7.38 3.60 12.17
N GLY A 194 8.34 2.65 12.23
CA GLY A 194 8.54 1.78 13.39
C GLY A 194 9.24 2.46 14.60
N GLY A 195 9.87 3.61 14.38
CA GLY A 195 10.62 4.35 15.39
C GLY A 195 9.86 5.45 16.13
N ARG A 196 8.62 5.71 15.79
CA ARG A 196 7.75 6.64 16.55
C ARG A 196 6.92 5.85 17.57
N LYS A 197 7.50 5.64 18.75
CA LYS A 197 6.76 5.38 19.99
C LYS A 197 6.23 6.70 20.53
#